data_f7554815a7ee1792a503d74448971be5
#
_entry.id   f7554815a7ee1792a503d74448971be5
#
_cell.length_a   1.000
_cell.length_b   1.000
_cell.length_c   1.000
_cell.angle_alpha   90.00
_cell.angle_beta   90.00
_cell.angle_gamma   90.00
#
_symmetry.space_group_name_H-M   'P 1'
#
loop_
_entity.id
_entity.type
_entity.pdbx_description
1 polymer ?
#
loop_
_entity_poly.entity_id
_entity_poly.type
_entity_poly.pdbx_seq_one_letter_code
_entity_poly.pdbx_strand_id
1 'polypeptide(L)'
;MGMRAEAPLGIALRGSSALQMWRSLALLEARALDERQRRWERGDFTHDALPELRASAVLARGRQNLPADYSLRASSGGAVSLAGRFSLDLPLQVQVSAAAQRRSTDTLKARLLALPPTPQFLMLEPGVFIASPELALVDVAAELDETELLLAACELCAIYSPDSNTGRLLERPQIAHRTALEELVGQMGGSKGVRQARFAASAVLERSRSPRETQLGLILSLPSSRGGYGLDRPLLNQPLELCSAASQVYGRGICECDLLFEGASIAVFYDGEETHLNRRQQHNDALRHNALAVQGLTELVVTNSQIKSIEKMDRIAGIIGSTLGKKPCSRKDFKARQLRLHRTLLNPVSGAR
;
A
#
# COMPACT_ATOMS: atom_id res chain seq x y z
N MET A 1 -8.62 10.06 47.75
CA MET A 1 -7.85 8.93 47.21
C MET A 1 -7.45 9.31 45.80
N GLY A 2 -6.27 9.94 45.65
CA GLY A 2 -5.83 10.48 44.36
C GLY A 2 -5.50 9.33 43.42
N MET A 3 -6.15 9.29 42.26
CA MET A 3 -5.71 8.47 41.11
C MET A 3 -4.26 8.87 40.79
N ARG A 4 -3.30 8.01 41.07
CA ARG A 4 -1.95 8.14 40.53
C ARG A 4 -2.11 8.04 39.00
N ALA A 5 -1.83 9.15 38.31
CA ALA A 5 -1.67 9.10 36.87
C ALA A 5 -0.65 8.00 36.56
N GLU A 6 -1.07 6.96 35.89
CA GLU A 6 -0.16 5.92 35.41
C GLU A 6 0.92 6.62 34.59
N ALA A 7 2.18 6.33 34.92
CA ALA A 7 3.30 6.86 34.16
C ALA A 7 3.12 6.46 32.68
N PRO A 8 3.32 7.38 31.72
CA PRO A 8 3.07 7.11 30.31
C PRO A 8 3.82 5.86 29.86
N LEU A 9 3.15 5.01 29.09
CA LEU A 9 3.67 3.77 28.56
C LEU A 9 4.86 4.08 27.63
N GLY A 10 6.10 3.90 28.09
CA GLY A 10 7.28 4.10 27.26
C GLY A 10 7.42 2.96 26.26
N ILE A 11 6.79 3.05 25.10
CA ILE A 11 6.84 2.05 24.03
C ILE A 11 7.09 2.72 22.69
N ALA A 12 7.99 2.15 21.87
CA ALA A 12 8.22 2.60 20.50
C ALA A 12 8.16 1.40 19.55
N LEU A 13 7.05 1.29 18.84
CA LEU A 13 6.80 0.17 17.91
C LEU A 13 7.72 0.23 16.69
N ARG A 14 8.27 -0.92 16.32
CA ARG A 14 9.14 -1.14 15.16
C ARG A 14 8.71 -2.39 14.38
N GLY A 15 9.29 -2.58 13.18
CA GLY A 15 9.16 -3.80 12.40
C GLY A 15 7.73 -4.20 12.12
N SER A 16 7.42 -5.47 12.23
CA SER A 16 6.07 -6.02 11.93
C SER A 16 4.98 -5.37 12.79
N SER A 17 5.24 -5.08 14.08
CA SER A 17 4.25 -4.43 14.94
C SER A 17 3.94 -2.99 14.51
N ALA A 18 4.93 -2.24 14.03
CA ALA A 18 4.67 -0.91 13.45
C ALA A 18 3.89 -1.03 12.14
N LEU A 19 4.21 -2.00 11.28
CA LEU A 19 3.49 -2.23 10.03
C LEU A 19 2.02 -2.61 10.28
N GLN A 20 1.77 -3.51 11.24
CA GLN A 20 0.41 -3.88 11.64
C GLN A 20 -0.36 -2.70 12.24
N MET A 21 0.30 -1.87 13.05
CA MET A 21 -0.31 -0.65 13.60
C MET A 21 -0.72 0.30 12.47
N TRP A 22 0.11 0.52 11.46
CA TRP A 22 -0.26 1.34 10.30
C TRP A 22 -1.46 0.79 9.54
N ARG A 23 -1.55 -0.55 9.37
CA ARG A 23 -2.72 -1.22 8.78
C ARG A 23 -3.99 -0.96 9.60
N SER A 24 -3.89 -1.08 10.92
CA SER A 24 -5.02 -0.84 11.83
C SER A 24 -5.49 0.61 11.78
N LEU A 25 -4.58 1.58 11.83
CA LEU A 25 -4.90 3.02 11.72
C LEU A 25 -5.51 3.35 10.36
N ALA A 26 -5.00 2.76 9.30
CA ALA A 26 -5.52 2.90 7.93
C ALA A 26 -6.95 2.35 7.80
N LEU A 27 -7.22 1.19 8.39
CA LEU A 27 -8.56 0.60 8.37
C LEU A 27 -9.55 1.40 9.19
N LEU A 28 -9.14 1.93 10.36
CA LEU A 28 -9.98 2.84 11.17
C LEU A 28 -10.36 4.09 10.37
N GLU A 29 -9.41 4.67 9.64
CA GLU A 29 -9.67 5.82 8.77
C GLU A 29 -10.63 5.47 7.64
N ALA A 30 -10.39 4.36 6.94
CA ALA A 30 -11.21 3.90 5.83
C ALA A 30 -12.66 3.64 6.25
N ARG A 31 -12.88 3.00 7.41
CA ARG A 31 -14.22 2.76 7.97
C ARG A 31 -14.95 4.06 8.30
N ALA A 32 -14.25 5.01 8.91
CA ALA A 32 -14.84 6.30 9.24
C ALA A 32 -15.22 7.11 8.00
N LEU A 33 -14.41 7.07 6.95
CA LEU A 33 -14.70 7.72 5.68
C LEU A 33 -15.88 7.04 4.95
N ASP A 34 -15.94 5.71 4.90
CA ASP A 34 -17.04 4.94 4.29
C ASP A 34 -18.38 5.22 5.02
N GLU A 35 -18.39 5.25 6.36
CA GLU A 35 -19.60 5.58 7.13
C GLU A 35 -20.05 7.04 6.88
N ARG A 36 -19.11 7.97 6.82
CA ARG A 36 -19.41 9.38 6.49
C ARG A 36 -20.00 9.51 5.10
N GLN A 37 -19.49 8.78 4.11
CA GLN A 37 -20.02 8.76 2.75
C GLN A 37 -21.45 8.19 2.72
N ARG A 38 -21.69 7.07 3.42
CA ARG A 38 -23.04 6.48 3.51
C ARG A 38 -24.05 7.39 4.17
N ARG A 39 -23.66 8.15 5.22
CA ARG A 39 -24.53 9.16 5.85
C ARG A 39 -24.90 10.24 4.87
N TRP A 40 -23.92 10.78 4.16
CA TRP A 40 -24.12 11.77 3.12
C TRP A 40 -25.12 11.29 2.06
N GLU A 41 -24.99 10.07 1.58
CA GLU A 41 -25.91 9.46 0.59
C GLU A 41 -27.35 9.29 1.12
N ARG A 42 -27.52 9.16 2.43
CA ARG A 42 -28.84 9.15 3.09
C ARG A 42 -29.39 10.55 3.40
N GLY A 43 -28.68 11.60 3.04
CA GLY A 43 -29.08 13.00 3.32
C GLY A 43 -28.76 13.44 4.77
N ASP A 44 -27.96 12.69 5.50
CA ASP A 44 -27.45 13.06 6.83
C ASP A 44 -26.12 13.83 6.68
N PHE A 45 -26.17 15.14 6.81
CA PHE A 45 -25.04 16.04 6.67
C PHE A 45 -24.37 16.37 8.01
N THR A 46 -24.60 15.60 9.06
CA THR A 46 -23.93 15.79 10.33
C THR A 46 -22.43 15.48 10.20
N HIS A 47 -21.62 16.41 10.68
CA HIS A 47 -20.17 16.27 10.68
C HIS A 47 -19.71 15.63 11.98
N ASP A 48 -19.63 14.30 12.02
CA ASP A 48 -18.90 13.62 13.09
C ASP A 48 -17.40 13.81 12.89
N ALA A 49 -16.70 14.06 13.98
CA ALA A 49 -15.26 14.11 13.98
C ALA A 49 -14.69 12.74 13.57
N LEU A 50 -13.74 12.74 12.65
CA LEU A 50 -13.00 11.51 12.32
C LEU A 50 -12.20 11.06 13.56
N PRO A 51 -11.96 9.75 13.75
CA PRO A 51 -11.18 9.24 14.88
C PRO A 51 -9.83 9.94 15.02
N GLU A 52 -9.44 10.30 16.25
CA GLU A 52 -8.11 10.89 16.51
C GLU A 52 -6.96 9.94 16.15
N LEU A 53 -7.16 8.65 16.40
CA LEU A 53 -6.22 7.59 16.04
C LEU A 53 -6.56 7.01 14.66
N ARG A 54 -6.17 7.71 13.62
CA ARG A 54 -6.22 7.29 12.22
C ARG A 54 -4.90 7.63 11.52
N ALA A 55 -4.61 6.97 10.39
CA ALA A 55 -3.32 7.09 9.72
C ALA A 55 -2.96 8.55 9.37
N SER A 56 -3.86 9.30 8.72
CA SER A 56 -3.61 10.69 8.35
C SER A 56 -3.41 11.62 9.54
N ALA A 57 -4.17 11.42 10.64
CA ALA A 57 -4.03 12.25 11.84
C ALA A 57 -2.70 11.98 12.56
N VAL A 58 -2.25 10.73 12.63
CA VAL A 58 -0.95 10.38 13.20
C VAL A 58 0.18 10.92 12.32
N LEU A 59 0.09 10.80 11.01
CA LEU A 59 1.07 11.37 10.07
C LEU A 59 1.16 12.90 10.20
N ALA A 60 0.03 13.58 10.40
CA ALA A 60 -0.03 15.04 10.56
C ALA A 60 0.66 15.55 11.86
N ARG A 61 0.91 14.69 12.86
CA ARG A 61 1.66 15.05 14.09
C ARG A 61 3.14 15.29 13.83
N GLY A 62 3.62 14.91 12.64
CA GLY A 62 5.01 15.07 12.23
C GLY A 62 5.95 14.03 12.84
N ARG A 63 7.09 13.86 12.17
CA ARG A 63 8.14 12.93 12.58
C ARG A 63 9.07 13.56 13.59
N GLN A 64 9.48 12.79 14.58
CA GLN A 64 10.38 13.20 15.65
C GLN A 64 11.39 12.10 15.98
N ASN A 65 12.45 12.46 16.67
CA ASN A 65 13.32 11.48 17.32
C ASN A 65 12.63 10.97 18.60
N LEU A 66 13.00 9.78 19.03
CA LEU A 66 12.62 9.34 20.37
C LEU A 66 13.21 10.33 21.40
N PRO A 67 12.47 10.66 22.46
CA PRO A 67 13.00 11.50 23.53
C PRO A 67 14.34 11.00 24.05
N ALA A 68 15.23 11.92 24.44
CA ALA A 68 16.57 11.56 24.92
C ALA A 68 16.52 10.66 26.18
N ASP A 69 15.47 10.84 27.00
CA ASP A 69 15.18 10.06 28.20
C ASP A 69 14.26 8.85 27.92
N TYR A 70 14.00 8.57 26.62
CA TYR A 70 13.19 7.41 26.24
C TYR A 70 13.75 6.13 26.85
N SER A 71 12.91 5.44 27.58
CA SER A 71 13.20 4.09 28.07
C SER A 71 11.96 3.22 27.92
N LEU A 72 12.16 1.96 27.51
CA LEU A 72 11.07 1.00 27.45
C LEU A 72 10.51 0.73 28.85
N ARG A 73 9.30 1.19 29.10
CA ARG A 73 8.58 1.03 30.38
C ARG A 73 7.35 0.14 30.25
N ALA A 74 7.07 -0.38 29.04
CA ALA A 74 5.91 -1.24 28.83
C ALA A 74 5.95 -2.49 29.71
N SER A 75 4.91 -2.66 30.50
CA SER A 75 4.63 -3.92 31.19
C SER A 75 4.01 -4.93 30.22
N SER A 76 4.03 -6.22 30.59
CA SER A 76 3.33 -7.26 29.80
C SER A 76 1.84 -6.93 29.64
N GLY A 77 1.17 -6.43 30.68
CA GLY A 77 -0.24 -6.02 30.61
C GLY A 77 -0.46 -4.85 29.65
N GLY A 78 0.41 -3.84 29.68
CA GLY A 78 0.33 -2.70 28.74
C GLY A 78 0.55 -3.12 27.29
N ALA A 79 1.48 -4.03 27.03
CA ALA A 79 1.70 -4.58 25.68
C ALA A 79 0.48 -5.38 25.17
N VAL A 80 -0.13 -6.20 26.01
CA VAL A 80 -1.35 -6.96 25.69
C VAL A 80 -2.53 -6.01 25.43
N SER A 81 -2.70 -4.98 26.26
CA SER A 81 -3.75 -3.98 26.07
C SER A 81 -3.60 -3.24 24.74
N LEU A 82 -2.38 -2.78 24.40
CA LEU A 82 -2.12 -2.11 23.12
C LEU A 82 -2.37 -3.06 21.94
N ALA A 83 -1.89 -4.30 22.02
CA ALA A 83 -2.09 -5.31 20.99
C ALA A 83 -3.59 -5.59 20.77
N GLY A 84 -4.38 -5.75 21.84
CA GLY A 84 -5.81 -5.99 21.74
C GLY A 84 -6.59 -4.83 21.12
N ARG A 85 -6.23 -3.56 21.48
CA ARG A 85 -6.88 -2.35 20.91
C ARG A 85 -6.73 -2.23 19.40
N PHE A 86 -5.61 -2.65 18.85
CA PHE A 86 -5.25 -2.48 17.44
C PHE A 86 -5.09 -3.79 16.66
N SER A 87 -5.46 -4.92 17.26
CA SER A 87 -5.34 -6.26 16.66
C SER A 87 -3.92 -6.55 16.17
N LEU A 88 -2.91 -6.27 17.04
CA LEU A 88 -1.52 -6.56 16.75
C LEU A 88 -1.12 -7.94 17.27
N ASP A 89 -0.24 -8.61 16.53
CA ASP A 89 0.33 -9.88 16.97
C ASP A 89 1.37 -9.69 18.07
N LEU A 90 1.37 -10.59 19.04
CA LEU A 90 2.40 -10.68 20.08
C LEU A 90 3.51 -11.64 19.65
N PRO A 91 4.76 -11.42 20.09
CA PRO A 91 5.26 -10.29 20.87
C PRO A 91 5.41 -9.00 20.05
N LEU A 92 5.08 -7.84 20.66
CA LEU A 92 5.29 -6.54 20.02
C LEU A 92 6.78 -6.27 19.82
N GLN A 93 7.17 -5.91 18.61
CA GLN A 93 8.54 -5.49 18.30
C GLN A 93 8.72 -4.01 18.67
N VAL A 94 9.68 -3.72 19.51
CA VAL A 94 9.89 -2.40 20.09
C VAL A 94 11.35 -1.96 20.04
N GLN A 95 11.57 -0.64 19.85
CA GLN A 95 12.89 -0.02 19.89
C GLN A 95 13.35 0.15 21.33
N VAL A 96 14.63 -0.11 21.56
CA VAL A 96 15.31 0.28 22.80
C VAL A 96 16.52 1.16 22.48
N SER A 97 16.92 2.01 23.44
CA SER A 97 18.04 2.94 23.28
C SER A 97 19.41 2.34 23.64
N ALA A 98 19.43 1.25 24.39
CA ALA A 98 20.67 0.61 24.83
C ALA A 98 20.59 -0.91 24.78
N ALA A 99 21.75 -1.55 24.57
CA ALA A 99 21.85 -3.01 24.50
C ALA A 99 21.39 -3.70 25.80
N ALA A 100 21.61 -3.10 26.96
CA ALA A 100 21.17 -3.61 28.24
C ALA A 100 19.63 -3.68 28.40
N GLN A 101 18.90 -2.96 27.55
CA GLN A 101 17.43 -2.98 27.53
C GLN A 101 16.85 -4.06 26.62
N ARG A 102 17.70 -4.78 25.88
CA ARG A 102 17.25 -5.90 25.01
C ARG A 102 16.66 -7.00 25.89
N ARG A 103 15.41 -7.31 25.64
CA ARG A 103 14.71 -8.44 26.27
C ARG A 103 13.70 -9.02 25.31
N SER A 104 13.41 -10.29 25.43
CA SER A 104 12.31 -10.95 24.75
C SER A 104 11.46 -11.66 25.77
N THR A 105 10.16 -11.45 25.68
CA THR A 105 9.12 -12.13 26.47
C THR A 105 8.04 -12.56 25.49
N ASP A 106 7.00 -13.23 25.97
CA ASP A 106 5.84 -13.62 25.17
C ASP A 106 5.05 -12.40 24.67
N THR A 107 5.27 -11.21 25.25
CA THR A 107 4.54 -9.98 24.90
C THR A 107 5.39 -8.90 24.25
N LEU A 108 6.73 -8.93 24.42
CA LEU A 108 7.64 -7.89 23.93
C LEU A 108 8.89 -8.50 23.33
N LYS A 109 9.31 -8.01 22.18
CA LYS A 109 10.58 -8.31 21.51
C LYS A 109 11.36 -6.99 21.34
N ALA A 110 12.18 -6.68 22.35
CA ALA A 110 12.96 -5.45 22.38
C ALA A 110 14.20 -5.57 21.48
N ARG A 111 14.35 -4.65 20.54
CA ARG A 111 15.45 -4.60 19.57
C ARG A 111 16.17 -3.26 19.65
N LEU A 112 17.49 -3.30 19.53
CA LEU A 112 18.32 -2.14 19.25
C LEU A 112 18.61 -2.13 17.76
N LEU A 113 17.78 -1.45 16.98
CA LEU A 113 17.91 -1.33 15.53
C LEU A 113 18.56 0.00 15.18
N ALA A 114 19.32 0.02 14.09
CA ALA A 114 19.88 1.25 13.56
C ALA A 114 18.76 2.26 13.22
N LEU A 115 19.01 3.53 13.48
CA LEU A 115 18.15 4.64 13.13
C LEU A 115 18.78 5.42 11.98
N PRO A 116 17.99 5.88 11.01
CA PRO A 116 18.47 6.82 10.01
C PRO A 116 18.76 8.18 10.68
N PRO A 117 19.54 9.06 10.02
CA PRO A 117 19.88 10.38 10.56
C PRO A 117 18.67 11.31 10.69
N THR A 118 17.62 11.09 9.90
CA THR A 118 16.39 11.88 9.96
C THR A 118 15.39 11.32 10.98
N PRO A 119 14.57 12.18 11.63
CA PRO A 119 13.54 11.73 12.56
C PRO A 119 12.54 10.76 11.88
N GLN A 120 12.24 9.64 12.54
CA GLN A 120 11.39 8.59 11.96
C GLN A 120 10.32 8.04 12.91
N PHE A 121 10.08 8.65 14.03
CA PHE A 121 9.00 8.23 14.94
C PHE A 121 7.87 9.24 14.95
N LEU A 122 6.66 8.74 15.11
CA LEU A 122 5.46 9.53 15.29
C LEU A 122 4.86 9.17 16.66
N MET A 123 4.34 10.17 17.37
CA MET A 123 3.65 9.94 18.63
C MET A 123 2.22 9.48 18.34
N LEU A 124 1.88 8.29 18.78
CA LEU A 124 0.53 7.74 18.67
C LEU A 124 -0.36 8.29 19.80
N GLU A 125 0.12 8.21 21.02
CA GLU A 125 -0.46 8.75 22.26
C GLU A 125 0.67 9.03 23.26
N PRO A 126 0.44 9.74 24.37
CA PRO A 126 1.50 10.04 25.32
C PRO A 126 2.29 8.79 25.75
N GLY A 127 3.60 8.79 25.46
CA GLY A 127 4.51 7.68 25.76
C GLY A 127 4.46 6.51 24.78
N VAL A 128 3.59 6.53 23.76
CA VAL A 128 3.53 5.51 22.72
C VAL A 128 3.96 6.10 21.38
N PHE A 129 5.03 5.56 20.84
CA PHE A 129 5.60 5.96 19.56
C PHE A 129 5.49 4.83 18.53
N ILE A 130 5.45 5.19 17.27
CA ILE A 130 5.44 4.26 16.14
C ILE A 130 6.51 4.70 15.14
N ALA A 131 7.27 3.76 14.60
CA ALA A 131 8.14 4.02 13.46
C ALA A 131 7.32 4.50 12.25
N SER A 132 7.87 5.41 11.45
CA SER A 132 7.23 5.84 10.21
C SER A 132 6.88 4.64 9.32
N PRO A 133 5.90 4.75 8.41
CA PRO A 133 5.54 3.64 7.52
C PRO A 133 6.75 3.12 6.73
N GLU A 134 7.60 4.01 6.26
CA GLU A 134 8.80 3.69 5.50
C GLU A 134 9.84 2.95 6.35
N LEU A 135 10.05 3.40 7.60
CA LEU A 135 10.98 2.74 8.50
C LEU A 135 10.45 1.36 8.92
N ALA A 136 9.14 1.22 9.16
CA ALA A 136 8.51 -0.07 9.44
C ALA A 136 8.73 -1.06 8.29
N LEU A 137 8.61 -0.59 7.02
CA LEU A 137 8.87 -1.42 5.84
C LEU A 137 10.33 -1.86 5.75
N VAL A 138 11.27 -0.94 5.97
CA VAL A 138 12.72 -1.26 5.96
C VAL A 138 13.08 -2.27 7.05
N ASP A 139 12.46 -2.18 8.21
CA ASP A 139 12.71 -3.09 9.34
C ASP A 139 12.32 -4.54 9.02
N VAL A 140 11.21 -4.73 8.30
CA VAL A 140 10.75 -6.08 7.90
C VAL A 140 11.44 -6.63 6.66
N ALA A 141 12.22 -5.81 5.95
CA ALA A 141 12.87 -6.21 4.70
C ALA A 141 13.85 -7.39 4.82
N ALA A 142 14.33 -7.68 6.02
CA ALA A 142 15.19 -8.86 6.27
C ALA A 142 14.40 -10.11 6.63
N GLU A 143 13.10 -10.00 6.88
CA GLU A 143 12.21 -11.06 7.36
C GLU A 143 11.28 -11.55 6.23
N LEU A 144 10.88 -10.64 5.33
CA LEU A 144 10.00 -10.92 4.18
C LEU A 144 10.81 -11.33 2.94
N ASP A 145 10.18 -12.10 2.06
CA ASP A 145 10.74 -12.27 0.72
C ASP A 145 10.57 -10.99 -0.13
N GLU A 146 11.25 -10.94 -1.28
CA GLU A 146 11.26 -9.75 -2.13
C GLU A 146 9.86 -9.38 -2.64
N THR A 147 9.01 -10.36 -2.94
CA THR A 147 7.65 -10.12 -3.45
C THR A 147 6.71 -9.70 -2.33
N GLU A 148 6.80 -10.34 -1.17
CA GLU A 148 6.04 -9.96 0.03
C GLU A 148 6.36 -8.52 0.45
N LEU A 149 7.65 -8.16 0.47
CA LEU A 149 8.08 -6.80 0.79
C LEU A 149 7.57 -5.78 -0.22
N LEU A 150 7.60 -6.11 -1.51
CA LEU A 150 7.07 -5.23 -2.57
C LEU A 150 5.56 -5.06 -2.44
N LEU A 151 4.82 -6.13 -2.15
CA LEU A 151 3.37 -6.06 -1.92
C LEU A 151 3.05 -5.20 -0.69
N ALA A 152 3.81 -5.34 0.41
CA ALA A 152 3.65 -4.49 1.60
C ALA A 152 3.96 -3.02 1.30
N ALA A 153 4.97 -2.72 0.47
CA ALA A 153 5.26 -1.37 0.01
C ALA A 153 4.11 -0.79 -0.83
N CYS A 154 3.57 -1.58 -1.79
CA CYS A 154 2.42 -1.16 -2.59
C CYS A 154 1.17 -0.95 -1.72
N GLU A 155 0.95 -1.78 -0.71
CA GLU A 155 -0.16 -1.63 0.24
C GLU A 155 -0.07 -0.31 1.01
N LEU A 156 1.10 0.08 1.52
CA LEU A 156 1.29 1.37 2.18
C LEU A 156 1.03 2.56 1.24
N CYS A 157 1.38 2.43 -0.03
CA CYS A 157 1.19 3.44 -1.07
C CYS A 157 -0.18 3.35 -1.78
N ALA A 158 -1.03 2.40 -1.43
CA ALA A 158 -2.38 2.24 -1.98
C ALA A 158 -3.37 3.23 -1.36
N ILE A 159 -4.53 3.35 -1.99
CA ILE A 159 -5.65 4.18 -1.50
C ILE A 159 -6.86 3.32 -1.06
N TYR A 160 -6.60 2.10 -0.62
CA TYR A 160 -7.61 1.20 -0.07
C TYR A 160 -7.10 0.50 1.20
N SER A 161 -8.04 0.01 2.00
CA SER A 161 -7.80 -0.99 3.06
C SER A 161 -8.81 -2.13 2.94
N PRO A 162 -8.37 -3.39 3.01
CA PRO A 162 -9.28 -4.52 3.10
C PRO A 162 -9.95 -4.53 4.48
N ASP A 163 -11.26 -4.65 4.51
CA ASP A 163 -12.03 -4.82 5.73
C ASP A 163 -12.49 -6.28 5.86
N SER A 164 -11.81 -7.05 6.68
CA SER A 164 -12.11 -8.46 6.93
C SER A 164 -13.51 -8.70 7.50
N ASN A 165 -14.10 -7.70 8.19
CA ASN A 165 -15.45 -7.83 8.77
C ASN A 165 -16.54 -7.79 7.69
N THR A 166 -16.31 -7.02 6.65
CA THR A 166 -17.30 -6.84 5.57
C THR A 166 -16.90 -7.53 4.26
N GLY A 167 -15.64 -7.97 4.13
CA GLY A 167 -15.06 -8.48 2.89
C GLY A 167 -14.86 -7.42 1.82
N ARG A 168 -15.08 -6.13 2.13
CA ARG A 168 -14.99 -5.01 1.19
C ARG A 168 -13.59 -4.38 1.19
N LEU A 169 -13.27 -3.73 0.09
CA LEU A 169 -12.16 -2.78 0.01
C LEU A 169 -12.72 -1.39 0.28
N LEU A 170 -12.21 -0.72 1.30
CA LEU A 170 -12.65 0.62 1.70
C LEU A 170 -11.60 1.65 1.27
N GLU A 171 -12.03 2.78 0.72
CA GLU A 171 -11.13 3.85 0.28
C GLU A 171 -10.50 4.59 1.47
N ARG A 172 -9.23 4.98 1.31
CA ARG A 172 -8.46 5.78 2.26
C ARG A 172 -7.35 6.58 1.57
N PRO A 173 -6.80 7.63 2.21
CA PRO A 173 -5.58 8.27 1.74
C PRO A 173 -4.36 7.32 1.76
N GLN A 174 -3.34 7.62 0.97
CA GLN A 174 -2.05 6.92 1.04
C GLN A 174 -1.41 7.11 2.43
N ILE A 175 -0.71 6.07 2.91
CA ILE A 175 0.03 6.11 4.17
C ILE A 175 1.49 6.49 3.92
N ALA A 176 2.04 6.03 2.79
CA ALA A 176 3.39 6.31 2.36
C ALA A 176 3.41 6.70 0.88
N HIS A 177 4.52 7.33 0.47
CA HIS A 177 4.79 7.69 -0.91
C HIS A 177 6.12 7.09 -1.34
N ARG A 178 6.22 6.76 -2.63
CA ARG A 178 7.42 6.19 -3.22
C ARG A 178 8.66 7.04 -2.95
N THR A 179 8.55 8.35 -3.10
CA THR A 179 9.65 9.29 -2.87
C THR A 179 10.18 9.20 -1.44
N ALA A 180 9.29 9.11 -0.44
CA ALA A 180 9.69 8.98 0.96
C ALA A 180 10.35 7.62 1.26
N LEU A 181 9.90 6.55 0.59
CA LEU A 181 10.55 5.22 0.66
C LEU A 181 11.95 5.27 0.05
N GLU A 182 12.11 5.85 -1.14
CA GLU A 182 13.40 5.99 -1.83
C GLU A 182 14.40 6.84 -1.01
N GLU A 183 13.94 7.96 -0.45
CA GLU A 183 14.73 8.83 0.41
C GLU A 183 15.23 8.11 1.66
N LEU A 184 14.33 7.42 2.39
CA LEU A 184 14.72 6.69 3.59
C LEU A 184 15.70 5.58 3.28
N VAL A 185 15.43 4.76 2.27
CA VAL A 185 16.31 3.65 1.88
C VAL A 185 17.69 4.17 1.42
N GLY A 186 17.74 5.36 0.80
CA GLY A 186 18.98 6.06 0.46
C GLY A 186 19.85 6.39 1.68
N GLN A 187 19.22 6.69 2.83
CA GLN A 187 19.91 7.00 4.10
C GLN A 187 20.36 5.75 4.86
N MET A 188 19.78 4.58 4.56
CA MET A 188 20.06 3.32 5.25
C MET A 188 21.22 2.57 4.58
N GLY A 189 22.46 2.79 5.07
CA GLY A 189 23.65 2.10 4.60
C GLY A 189 23.89 0.78 5.33
N GLY A 190 24.27 -0.31 4.61
CA GLY A 190 24.81 -1.53 5.21
C GLY A 190 23.89 -2.40 6.06
N SER A 191 22.64 -2.01 6.27
CA SER A 191 21.68 -2.79 7.09
C SER A 191 21.19 -4.03 6.34
N LYS A 192 20.93 -5.11 7.10
CA LYS A 192 20.35 -6.33 6.54
C LYS A 192 18.98 -6.01 5.91
N GLY A 193 18.75 -6.51 4.68
CA GLY A 193 17.49 -6.27 3.96
C GLY A 193 17.41 -4.98 3.15
N VAL A 194 18.32 -4.00 3.35
CA VAL A 194 18.30 -2.71 2.64
C VAL A 194 18.31 -2.85 1.11
N ARG A 195 19.00 -3.87 0.57
CA ARG A 195 18.99 -4.11 -0.89
C ARG A 195 17.58 -4.49 -1.39
N GLN A 196 16.86 -5.32 -0.64
CA GLN A 196 15.47 -5.68 -0.96
C GLN A 196 14.55 -4.47 -0.79
N ALA A 197 14.71 -3.69 0.29
CA ALA A 197 13.95 -2.46 0.51
C ALA A 197 14.17 -1.44 -0.62
N ARG A 198 15.43 -1.30 -1.10
CA ARG A 198 15.76 -0.43 -2.24
C ARG A 198 15.06 -0.88 -3.52
N PHE A 199 15.03 -2.18 -3.77
CA PHE A 199 14.27 -2.72 -4.90
C PHE A 199 12.77 -2.47 -4.74
N ALA A 200 12.18 -2.77 -3.57
CA ALA A 200 10.76 -2.54 -3.31
C ALA A 200 10.39 -1.06 -3.49
N ALA A 201 11.17 -0.12 -2.93
CA ALA A 201 10.96 1.33 -3.10
C ALA A 201 11.02 1.75 -4.58
N SER A 202 11.97 1.19 -5.35
CA SER A 202 12.11 1.51 -6.78
C SER A 202 11.00 0.92 -7.65
N ALA A 203 10.38 -0.20 -7.25
CA ALA A 203 9.38 -0.92 -8.02
C ALA A 203 7.93 -0.68 -7.55
N VAL A 204 7.75 0.00 -6.41
CA VAL A 204 6.43 0.23 -5.81
C VAL A 204 5.49 0.96 -6.78
N LEU A 205 4.24 0.52 -6.77
CA LEU A 205 3.12 1.18 -7.44
C LEU A 205 2.30 1.92 -6.39
N GLU A 206 1.87 3.12 -6.73
CA GLU A 206 1.11 4.00 -5.86
C GLU A 206 -0.36 4.06 -6.29
N ARG A 207 -1.24 4.38 -5.36
CA ARG A 207 -2.66 4.71 -5.60
C ARG A 207 -3.53 3.58 -6.14
N SER A 208 -3.10 2.30 -6.04
CA SER A 208 -4.03 1.21 -6.37
C SER A 208 -5.27 1.24 -5.46
N ARG A 209 -6.43 0.88 -6.00
CA ARG A 209 -7.71 0.72 -5.28
C ARG A 209 -8.02 -0.73 -4.95
N SER A 210 -7.23 -1.64 -5.47
CA SER A 210 -7.40 -3.07 -5.20
C SER A 210 -6.08 -3.85 -5.27
N PRO A 211 -6.00 -5.01 -4.60
CA PRO A 211 -4.87 -5.92 -4.77
C PRO A 211 -4.67 -6.35 -6.23
N ARG A 212 -5.76 -6.48 -7.00
CA ARG A 212 -5.70 -6.92 -8.40
C ARG A 212 -5.09 -5.89 -9.32
N GLU A 213 -5.39 -4.61 -9.14
CA GLU A 213 -4.72 -3.54 -9.88
C GLU A 213 -3.22 -3.52 -9.58
N THR A 214 -2.82 -3.66 -8.29
CA THR A 214 -1.42 -3.79 -7.90
C THR A 214 -0.76 -4.97 -8.62
N GLN A 215 -1.38 -6.15 -8.57
CA GLN A 215 -0.85 -7.37 -9.20
C GLN A 215 -0.70 -7.22 -10.72
N LEU A 216 -1.71 -6.67 -11.39
CA LEU A 216 -1.69 -6.41 -12.83
C LEU A 216 -0.56 -5.44 -13.19
N GLY A 217 -0.46 -4.32 -12.47
CA GLY A 217 0.59 -3.34 -12.69
C GLY A 217 1.99 -3.92 -12.48
N LEU A 218 2.20 -4.73 -11.42
CA LEU A 218 3.49 -5.39 -11.15
C LEU A 218 3.83 -6.45 -12.21
N ILE A 219 2.86 -7.25 -12.65
CA ILE A 219 3.07 -8.22 -13.73
C ILE A 219 3.56 -7.51 -14.99
N LEU A 220 2.94 -6.39 -15.35
CA LEU A 220 3.28 -5.64 -16.56
C LEU A 220 4.61 -4.88 -16.44
N SER A 221 4.91 -4.27 -15.30
CA SER A 221 6.04 -3.33 -15.15
C SER A 221 7.31 -3.94 -14.57
N LEU A 222 7.24 -5.00 -13.76
CA LEU A 222 8.46 -5.60 -13.20
C LEU A 222 9.43 -6.05 -14.29
N PRO A 223 10.75 -5.94 -14.06
CA PRO A 223 11.75 -6.36 -15.03
C PRO A 223 11.63 -7.84 -15.38
N SER A 224 11.98 -8.21 -16.62
CA SER A 224 11.98 -9.61 -17.09
C SER A 224 12.90 -10.52 -16.28
N SER A 225 13.92 -9.97 -15.64
CA SER A 225 14.77 -10.69 -14.67
C SER A 225 14.01 -11.16 -13.45
N ARG A 226 12.86 -10.60 -13.17
CA ARG A 226 11.93 -10.98 -12.09
C ARG A 226 10.63 -11.62 -12.59
N GLY A 227 10.51 -11.81 -13.89
CA GLY A 227 9.35 -12.47 -14.51
C GLY A 227 8.23 -11.52 -14.95
N GLY A 228 8.39 -10.21 -14.79
CA GLY A 228 7.48 -9.22 -15.35
C GLY A 228 7.77 -8.93 -16.82
N TYR A 229 6.89 -8.19 -17.47
CA TYR A 229 7.05 -7.86 -18.89
C TYR A 229 8.03 -6.71 -19.17
N GLY A 230 8.46 -5.99 -18.12
CA GLY A 230 9.41 -4.88 -18.23
C GLY A 230 8.86 -3.67 -18.97
N LEU A 231 7.55 -3.50 -18.99
CA LEU A 231 6.91 -2.30 -19.52
C LEU A 231 7.20 -1.10 -18.62
N ASP A 232 6.92 0.10 -19.11
CA ASP A 232 7.02 1.30 -18.29
C ASP A 232 6.06 1.20 -17.10
N ARG A 233 6.42 1.86 -16.00
CA ARG A 233 5.57 1.89 -14.81
C ARG A 233 4.26 2.62 -15.16
N PRO A 234 3.10 1.98 -15.00
CA PRO A 234 1.83 2.67 -15.18
C PRO A 234 1.55 3.63 -14.02
N LEU A 235 0.78 4.66 -14.28
CA LEU A 235 0.11 5.46 -13.25
C LEU A 235 -1.20 4.77 -12.86
N LEU A 236 -1.43 4.57 -11.56
CA LEU A 236 -2.67 3.92 -11.09
C LEU A 236 -3.63 4.96 -10.52
N ASN A 237 -4.90 4.88 -10.95
CA ASN A 237 -5.99 5.72 -10.44
C ASN A 237 -5.62 7.21 -10.33
N GLN A 238 -4.81 7.70 -11.27
CA GLN A 238 -4.51 9.12 -11.38
C GLN A 238 -5.67 9.82 -12.10
N PRO A 239 -6.13 10.98 -11.58
CA PRO A 239 -7.07 11.80 -12.31
C PRO A 239 -6.47 12.23 -13.65
N LEU A 240 -7.16 11.93 -14.74
CA LEU A 240 -6.83 12.35 -16.09
C LEU A 240 -7.77 13.48 -16.47
N GLU A 241 -7.24 14.68 -16.66
CA GLU A 241 -8.01 15.80 -17.19
C GLU A 241 -8.37 15.54 -18.67
N LEU A 242 -9.66 15.64 -18.98
CA LEU A 242 -10.17 15.44 -20.32
C LEU A 242 -10.19 16.76 -21.08
N CYS A 243 -9.85 16.73 -22.36
CA CYS A 243 -10.05 17.87 -23.25
C CYS A 243 -11.54 18.22 -23.35
N SER A 244 -11.88 19.43 -23.83
CA SER A 244 -13.25 19.91 -23.89
C SER A 244 -14.19 18.96 -24.65
N ALA A 245 -13.75 18.39 -25.79
CA ALA A 245 -14.54 17.45 -26.57
C ALA A 245 -14.79 16.14 -25.82
N ALA A 246 -13.77 15.56 -25.17
CA ALA A 246 -13.90 14.34 -24.37
C ALA A 246 -14.79 14.57 -23.14
N SER A 247 -14.65 15.71 -22.47
CA SER A 247 -15.49 16.12 -21.35
C SER A 247 -16.97 16.22 -21.71
N GLN A 248 -17.29 16.74 -22.89
CA GLN A 248 -18.66 16.81 -23.39
C GLN A 248 -19.26 15.43 -23.63
N VAL A 249 -18.47 14.48 -24.15
CA VAL A 249 -18.88 13.10 -24.38
C VAL A 249 -19.09 12.35 -23.05
N TYR A 250 -18.18 12.53 -22.09
CA TYR A 250 -18.25 11.83 -20.80
C TYR A 250 -19.24 12.44 -19.82
N GLY A 251 -19.53 13.74 -19.97
CA GLY A 251 -20.31 14.50 -19.02
C GLY A 251 -19.54 14.88 -17.74
N ARG A 252 -18.21 14.72 -17.72
CA ARG A 252 -17.30 15.02 -16.61
C ARG A 252 -15.97 15.54 -17.17
N GLY A 253 -15.29 16.42 -16.42
CA GLY A 253 -13.98 16.97 -16.80
C GLY A 253 -12.80 16.06 -16.48
N ILE A 254 -13.00 15.03 -15.66
CA ILE A 254 -11.95 14.14 -15.19
C ILE A 254 -12.39 12.69 -15.39
N CYS A 255 -11.46 11.86 -15.87
CA CYS A 255 -11.58 10.40 -15.93
C CYS A 255 -10.48 9.78 -15.07
N GLU A 256 -10.75 8.64 -14.47
CA GLU A 256 -9.75 7.81 -13.80
C GLU A 256 -9.71 6.45 -14.48
N CYS A 257 -8.51 5.94 -14.75
CA CYS A 257 -8.29 4.58 -15.24
C CYS A 257 -7.45 3.81 -14.22
N ASP A 258 -7.67 2.50 -14.14
CA ASP A 258 -6.98 1.68 -13.15
C ASP A 258 -5.47 1.72 -13.36
N LEU A 259 -5.01 1.60 -14.64
CA LEU A 259 -3.62 1.78 -15.02
C LEU A 259 -3.53 2.63 -16.29
N LEU A 260 -2.71 3.67 -16.26
CA LEU A 260 -2.42 4.52 -17.44
C LEU A 260 -0.96 4.33 -17.87
N PHE A 261 -0.76 3.89 -19.10
CA PHE A 261 0.54 3.88 -19.78
C PHE A 261 0.64 5.11 -20.68
N GLU A 262 1.09 6.23 -20.11
CA GLU A 262 1.12 7.54 -20.83
C GLU A 262 1.92 7.46 -22.12
N GLY A 263 3.13 6.84 -22.11
CA GLY A 263 3.98 6.71 -23.29
C GLY A 263 3.37 5.86 -24.42
N ALA A 264 2.38 5.01 -24.08
CA ALA A 264 1.64 4.22 -25.06
C ALA A 264 0.28 4.83 -25.41
N SER A 265 -0.18 5.86 -24.71
CA SER A 265 -1.55 6.37 -24.78
C SER A 265 -2.58 5.25 -24.58
N ILE A 266 -2.34 4.35 -23.60
CA ILE A 266 -3.21 3.21 -23.30
C ILE A 266 -3.72 3.33 -21.86
N ALA A 267 -5.05 3.30 -21.71
CA ALA A 267 -5.77 3.19 -20.45
C ALA A 267 -6.21 1.73 -20.25
N VAL A 268 -5.79 1.10 -19.14
CA VAL A 268 -6.17 -0.27 -18.79
C VAL A 268 -7.17 -0.24 -17.66
N PHE A 269 -8.24 -1.00 -17.78
CA PHE A 269 -9.25 -1.23 -16.74
C PHE A 269 -9.26 -2.70 -16.34
N TYR A 270 -9.35 -2.95 -15.04
CA TYR A 270 -9.47 -4.30 -14.49
C TYR A 270 -10.94 -4.62 -14.22
N ASP A 271 -11.47 -5.66 -14.87
CA ASP A 271 -12.82 -6.17 -14.64
C ASP A 271 -12.79 -7.44 -13.80
N GLY A 272 -13.35 -7.37 -12.59
CA GLY A 272 -13.38 -8.45 -11.60
C GLY A 272 -14.38 -9.58 -11.88
N GLU A 273 -15.18 -9.55 -12.94
CA GLU A 273 -16.20 -10.56 -13.30
C GLU A 273 -17.37 -10.73 -12.30
N GLU A 274 -17.40 -10.03 -11.17
CA GLU A 274 -18.44 -10.19 -10.14
C GLU A 274 -19.59 -9.18 -10.27
N THR A 275 -19.49 -8.24 -11.19
CA THR A 275 -20.53 -7.23 -11.36
C THR A 275 -21.61 -7.72 -12.32
N HIS A 276 -22.80 -8.00 -11.79
CA HIS A 276 -24.02 -8.01 -12.61
C HIS A 276 -24.15 -6.62 -13.23
N LEU A 277 -23.68 -6.48 -14.49
CA LEU A 277 -23.72 -5.23 -15.24
C LEU A 277 -25.16 -4.74 -15.30
N ASN A 278 -25.47 -3.69 -14.53
CA ASN A 278 -26.72 -3.01 -14.70
C ASN A 278 -26.61 -2.04 -15.91
N ARG A 279 -27.75 -1.71 -16.52
CA ARG A 279 -27.83 -0.84 -17.71
C ARG A 279 -27.11 0.50 -17.50
N ARG A 280 -27.13 1.03 -16.28
CA ARG A 280 -26.48 2.32 -15.95
C ARG A 280 -24.95 2.20 -16.00
N GLN A 281 -24.40 1.09 -15.55
CA GLN A 281 -22.95 0.83 -15.60
C GLN A 281 -22.49 0.68 -17.05
N GLN A 282 -23.18 -0.14 -17.84
CA GLN A 282 -22.91 -0.28 -19.29
C GLN A 282 -22.93 1.05 -20.04
N HIS A 283 -23.91 1.92 -19.70
CA HIS A 283 -23.98 3.26 -20.28
C HIS A 283 -22.77 4.12 -19.91
N ASN A 284 -22.40 4.15 -18.63
CA ASN A 284 -21.23 4.89 -18.15
C ASN A 284 -19.93 4.38 -18.77
N ASP A 285 -19.77 3.06 -18.92
CA ASP A 285 -18.60 2.45 -19.56
C ASP A 285 -18.51 2.84 -21.03
N ALA A 286 -19.64 2.88 -21.76
CA ALA A 286 -19.68 3.32 -23.14
C ALA A 286 -19.32 4.83 -23.27
N LEU A 287 -19.80 5.68 -22.37
CA LEU A 287 -19.43 7.10 -22.35
C LEU A 287 -17.93 7.29 -22.06
N ARG A 288 -17.40 6.54 -21.10
CA ARG A 288 -15.97 6.54 -20.77
C ARG A 288 -15.14 6.12 -21.98
N HIS A 289 -15.48 4.99 -22.60
CA HIS A 289 -14.80 4.49 -23.81
C HIS A 289 -14.74 5.53 -24.91
N ASN A 290 -15.87 6.14 -25.24
CA ASN A 290 -15.94 7.19 -26.27
C ASN A 290 -15.10 8.42 -25.90
N ALA A 291 -15.12 8.86 -24.65
CA ALA A 291 -14.33 9.98 -24.19
C ALA A 291 -12.81 9.71 -24.26
N LEU A 292 -12.39 8.52 -23.87
CA LEU A 292 -10.99 8.10 -24.00
C LEU A 292 -10.53 8.06 -25.45
N ALA A 293 -11.38 7.54 -26.37
CA ALA A 293 -11.11 7.59 -27.80
C ALA A 293 -10.95 9.00 -28.34
N VAL A 294 -11.83 9.93 -27.92
CA VAL A 294 -11.73 11.37 -28.28
C VAL A 294 -10.47 12.00 -27.68
N GLN A 295 -10.04 11.55 -26.48
CA GLN A 295 -8.80 11.97 -25.84
C GLN A 295 -7.54 11.40 -26.55
N GLY A 296 -7.69 10.46 -27.47
CA GLY A 296 -6.59 9.79 -28.15
C GLY A 296 -5.99 8.62 -27.36
N LEU A 297 -6.73 8.08 -26.41
CA LEU A 297 -6.33 6.92 -25.58
C LEU A 297 -7.00 5.64 -26.09
N THR A 298 -6.23 4.57 -26.16
CA THR A 298 -6.75 3.22 -26.40
C THR A 298 -7.17 2.59 -25.06
N GLU A 299 -8.41 2.15 -24.97
CA GLU A 299 -8.89 1.40 -23.81
C GLU A 299 -8.59 -0.10 -23.95
N LEU A 300 -8.02 -0.70 -22.92
CA LEU A 300 -7.87 -2.15 -22.78
C LEU A 300 -8.56 -2.59 -21.47
N VAL A 301 -9.47 -3.56 -21.60
CA VAL A 301 -10.09 -4.19 -20.44
C VAL A 301 -9.40 -5.52 -20.16
N VAL A 302 -9.00 -5.74 -18.90
CA VAL A 302 -8.33 -6.97 -18.45
C VAL A 302 -9.19 -7.64 -17.39
N THR A 303 -9.69 -8.84 -17.70
CA THR A 303 -10.54 -9.61 -16.80
C THR A 303 -9.73 -10.48 -15.83
N ASN A 304 -10.39 -10.95 -14.74
CA ASN A 304 -9.79 -11.90 -13.80
C ASN A 304 -9.32 -13.20 -14.49
N SER A 305 -10.01 -13.67 -15.51
CA SER A 305 -9.58 -14.84 -16.29
C SER A 305 -8.32 -14.58 -17.11
N GLN A 306 -8.14 -13.34 -17.58
CA GLN A 306 -6.97 -12.95 -18.37
C GLN A 306 -5.72 -12.79 -17.51
N ILE A 307 -5.83 -12.11 -16.34
CA ILE A 307 -4.67 -11.94 -15.45
C ILE A 307 -4.11 -13.26 -14.93
N LYS A 308 -4.96 -14.30 -14.77
CA LYS A 308 -4.56 -15.65 -14.37
C LYS A 308 -3.89 -16.46 -15.48
N SER A 309 -4.04 -16.06 -16.74
CA SER A 309 -3.48 -16.77 -17.89
C SER A 309 -2.24 -16.08 -18.44
N ILE A 310 -1.08 -16.72 -18.32
CA ILE A 310 0.17 -16.20 -18.87
C ILE A 310 0.04 -15.94 -20.38
N GLU A 311 -0.61 -16.84 -21.12
CA GLU A 311 -0.78 -16.68 -22.57
C GLU A 311 -1.61 -15.44 -22.93
N LYS A 312 -2.71 -15.19 -22.19
CA LYS A 312 -3.52 -14.00 -22.40
C LYS A 312 -2.76 -12.74 -22.02
N MET A 313 -1.99 -12.78 -20.91
CA MET A 313 -1.14 -11.67 -20.48
C MET A 313 0.01 -11.40 -21.45
N ASP A 314 0.61 -12.42 -22.11
CA ASP A 314 1.60 -12.24 -23.18
C ASP A 314 1.03 -11.38 -24.32
N ARG A 315 -0.23 -11.60 -24.71
CA ARG A 315 -0.90 -10.82 -25.76
C ARG A 315 -1.16 -9.37 -25.33
N ILE A 316 -1.68 -9.18 -24.11
CA ILE A 316 -1.94 -7.84 -23.54
C ILE A 316 -0.64 -7.05 -23.43
N ALA A 317 0.39 -7.64 -22.84
CA ALA A 317 1.70 -7.02 -22.72
C ALA A 317 2.35 -6.76 -24.09
N GLY A 318 2.10 -7.63 -25.08
CA GLY A 318 2.54 -7.44 -26.45
C GLY A 318 1.91 -6.21 -27.11
N ILE A 319 0.61 -5.98 -26.91
CA ILE A 319 -0.09 -4.78 -27.40
C ILE A 319 0.54 -3.52 -26.80
N ILE A 320 0.63 -3.44 -25.48
CA ILE A 320 1.20 -2.27 -24.78
C ILE A 320 2.67 -2.08 -25.16
N GLY A 321 3.45 -3.17 -25.16
CA GLY A 321 4.89 -3.14 -25.47
C GLY A 321 5.18 -2.70 -26.91
N SER A 322 4.39 -3.13 -27.88
CA SER A 322 4.55 -2.70 -29.28
C SER A 322 4.37 -1.20 -29.44
N THR A 323 3.39 -0.62 -28.76
CA THR A 323 3.14 0.83 -28.77
C THR A 323 4.27 1.60 -28.08
N LEU A 324 4.87 1.04 -27.01
CA LEU A 324 6.04 1.58 -26.33
C LEU A 324 7.35 1.34 -27.07
N GLY A 325 7.35 0.68 -28.23
CA GLY A 325 8.56 0.29 -28.97
C GLY A 325 9.42 -0.75 -28.25
N LYS A 326 8.85 -1.47 -27.28
CA LYS A 326 9.56 -2.51 -26.49
C LYS A 326 9.46 -3.87 -27.17
N LYS A 327 10.60 -4.55 -27.22
CA LYS A 327 10.67 -5.91 -27.78
C LYS A 327 10.31 -6.95 -26.69
N PRO A 328 9.64 -8.05 -27.07
CA PRO A 328 9.41 -9.19 -26.17
C PRO A 328 10.73 -9.71 -25.57
N CYS A 329 10.66 -10.19 -24.33
CA CYS A 329 11.82 -10.74 -23.65
C CYS A 329 12.29 -12.05 -24.33
N SER A 330 13.55 -12.11 -24.74
CA SER A 330 14.18 -13.29 -25.38
C SER A 330 14.97 -14.18 -24.41
N ARG A 331 14.93 -13.92 -23.09
CA ARG A 331 15.66 -14.71 -22.09
C ARG A 331 15.14 -16.15 -22.02
N LYS A 332 16.05 -17.12 -22.02
CA LYS A 332 15.69 -18.57 -21.94
C LYS A 332 14.93 -18.91 -20.64
N ASP A 333 15.24 -18.24 -19.53
CA ASP A 333 14.65 -18.48 -18.21
C ASP A 333 13.37 -17.65 -17.93
N PHE A 334 12.94 -16.82 -18.89
CA PHE A 334 11.83 -15.89 -18.68
C PHE A 334 10.53 -16.58 -18.31
N LYS A 335 10.13 -17.62 -19.04
CA LYS A 335 8.89 -18.36 -18.77
C LYS A 335 8.82 -18.96 -17.37
N ALA A 336 9.94 -19.51 -16.89
CA ALA A 336 10.01 -20.05 -15.53
C ALA A 336 9.86 -18.94 -14.46
N ARG A 337 10.51 -17.79 -14.68
CA ARG A 337 10.39 -16.62 -13.78
C ARG A 337 8.99 -16.02 -13.82
N GLN A 338 8.39 -15.92 -15.01
CA GLN A 338 7.04 -15.43 -15.20
C GLN A 338 6.02 -16.31 -14.46
N LEU A 339 6.11 -17.63 -14.60
CA LEU A 339 5.25 -18.56 -13.88
C LEU A 339 5.41 -18.43 -12.35
N ARG A 340 6.64 -18.27 -11.87
CA ARG A 340 6.91 -18.05 -10.46
C ARG A 340 6.29 -16.75 -9.97
N LEU A 341 6.50 -15.63 -10.69
CA LEU A 341 5.94 -14.33 -10.35
C LEU A 341 4.40 -14.39 -10.28
N HIS A 342 3.76 -14.95 -11.32
CA HIS A 342 2.31 -15.09 -11.35
C HIS A 342 1.79 -15.89 -10.16
N ARG A 343 2.41 -17.02 -9.82
CA ARG A 343 2.01 -17.82 -8.65
C ARG A 343 2.12 -17.03 -7.36
N THR A 344 3.23 -16.33 -7.15
CA THR A 344 3.46 -15.56 -5.91
C THR A 344 2.53 -14.37 -5.80
N LEU A 345 2.30 -13.63 -6.89
CA LEU A 345 1.43 -12.45 -6.86
C LEU A 345 -0.06 -12.82 -6.77
N LEU A 346 -0.52 -13.82 -7.52
CA LEU A 346 -1.95 -14.12 -7.63
C LEU A 346 -2.46 -15.05 -6.53
N ASN A 347 -1.56 -15.80 -5.89
CA ASN A 347 -1.86 -16.65 -4.73
C ASN A 347 -0.87 -16.30 -3.61
N PRO A 348 -0.92 -15.10 -3.04
CA PRO A 348 -0.05 -14.78 -1.91
C PRO A 348 -0.30 -15.79 -0.80
N VAL A 349 0.78 -16.44 -0.36
CA VAL A 349 0.71 -17.34 0.79
C VAL A 349 0.16 -16.52 1.95
N SER A 350 -0.89 -17.00 2.61
CA SER A 350 -1.56 -16.34 3.74
C SER A 350 -0.60 -16.25 4.95
N GLY A 351 0.45 -15.47 4.85
CA GLY A 351 1.48 -15.25 5.85
C GLY A 351 1.60 -13.80 6.33
N ALA A 352 0.92 -12.89 5.67
CA ALA A 352 0.81 -11.49 6.09
C ALA A 352 -0.56 -11.24 6.72
N ARG A 353 -0.89 -12.03 7.78
CA ARG A 353 -2.00 -11.70 8.68
C ARG A 353 -1.57 -10.62 9.63
#